data_208ae205adf3424097c6c6e895971ec3
#
_entry.id   208ae205adf3424097c6c6e895971ec3
#
_cell.length_a   1.000
_cell.length_b   1.000
_cell.length_c   1.000
_cell.angle_alpha   90.00
_cell.angle_beta   90.00
_cell.angle_gamma   90.00
#
_symmetry.space_group_name_H-M   'P 1'
#
loop_
_entity.id
_entity.type
_entity.pdbx_description
1 polymer ?
#
loop_
_entity_poly.entity_id
_entity_poly.type
_entity_poly.pdbx_seq_one_letter_code
_entity_poly.pdbx_strand_id
1 'polypeptide(L)'
;MAIAQDIMKGGLSAGAAQGINGQVNSSISAAGTTQGTATTLTASNNVVTTAAASSGVVLTDSMIGDQYDILNLGANAVTVYPPSGAQVNALSANSGFLLATNTAVKVKKFTATRWMAFLSA
;
A
#
# COMPACT_ATOMS: atom_id res chain seq x y z
N MET A 1 3.62 -7.42 -16.24
CA MET A 1 2.88 -6.28 -16.80
C MET A 1 3.50 -5.83 -18.11
N ALA A 2 2.71 -5.74 -19.16
CA ALA A 2 3.20 -5.44 -20.50
C ALA A 2 3.46 -3.95 -20.75
N ILE A 3 2.85 -3.06 -19.98
CA ILE A 3 2.88 -1.61 -20.23
C ILE A 3 4.31 -1.06 -20.23
N ALA A 4 5.10 -1.35 -19.18
CA ALA A 4 6.47 -0.83 -19.09
C ALA A 4 7.35 -1.38 -20.20
N GLN A 5 7.20 -2.66 -20.55
CA GLN A 5 7.97 -3.27 -21.63
C GLN A 5 7.61 -2.68 -22.98
N ASP A 6 6.33 -2.43 -23.23
CA ASP A 6 5.89 -1.83 -24.49
C ASP A 6 6.41 -0.40 -24.65
N ILE A 7 6.43 0.37 -23.56
CA ILE A 7 6.97 1.74 -23.57
C ILE A 7 8.49 1.70 -23.80
N MET A 8 9.20 0.75 -23.19
CA MET A 8 10.64 0.56 -23.42
C MET A 8 10.95 0.26 -24.88
N LYS A 9 10.15 -0.57 -25.53
CA LYS A 9 10.29 -0.86 -26.97
C LYS A 9 10.15 0.39 -27.81
N GLY A 10 9.36 1.37 -27.33
CA GLY A 10 9.21 2.67 -28.00
C GLY A 10 10.34 3.66 -27.70
N GLY A 11 11.39 3.24 -26.98
CA GLY A 11 12.56 4.07 -26.72
C GLY A 11 12.66 4.67 -25.32
N LEU A 12 11.72 4.36 -24.43
CA LEU A 12 11.78 4.85 -23.06
C LEU A 12 12.80 4.05 -22.24
N SER A 13 13.53 4.70 -21.34
CA SER A 13 14.49 4.02 -20.46
C SER A 13 13.80 3.07 -19.49
N ALA A 14 14.54 2.05 -19.01
CA ALA A 14 14.03 1.12 -18.02
C ALA A 14 13.60 1.83 -16.72
N GLY A 15 14.34 2.85 -16.28
CA GLY A 15 13.98 3.59 -15.07
C GLY A 15 12.69 4.38 -15.23
N ALA A 16 12.51 5.04 -16.39
CA ALA A 16 11.27 5.78 -16.65
C ALA A 16 10.07 4.83 -16.81
N ALA A 17 10.26 3.68 -17.46
CA ALA A 17 9.21 2.66 -17.60
C ALA A 17 8.81 2.09 -16.25
N GLN A 18 9.76 1.84 -15.35
CA GLN A 18 9.48 1.37 -13.98
C GLN A 18 8.67 2.41 -13.21
N GLY A 19 8.93 3.71 -13.41
CA GLY A 19 8.14 4.78 -12.81
C GLY A 19 6.67 4.74 -13.22
N ILE A 20 6.37 4.32 -14.45
CA ILE A 20 5.00 4.16 -14.93
C ILE A 20 4.31 2.95 -14.28
N ASN A 21 5.02 1.85 -14.11
CA ASN A 21 4.50 0.68 -13.38
C ASN A 21 4.35 0.93 -11.88
N GLY A 22 5.08 1.90 -11.34
CA GLY A 22 5.18 2.17 -9.92
C GLY A 22 6.38 1.48 -9.29
N GLN A 23 6.77 1.98 -8.13
CA GLN A 23 7.86 1.40 -7.34
C GLN A 23 7.39 0.12 -6.64
N VAL A 24 8.30 -0.81 -6.45
CA VAL A 24 8.02 -2.07 -5.75
C VAL A 24 8.95 -2.19 -4.55
N ASN A 25 8.38 -2.43 -3.38
CA ASN A 25 9.12 -2.86 -2.20
C ASN A 25 8.67 -4.29 -1.85
N SER A 26 9.53 -5.25 -2.08
CA SER A 26 9.20 -6.68 -1.97
C SER A 26 9.59 -7.30 -0.63
N SER A 27 10.03 -6.51 0.34
CA SER A 27 10.52 -7.04 1.61
C SER A 27 10.22 -6.07 2.75
N ILE A 28 8.95 -6.01 3.15
CA ILE A 28 8.49 -5.10 4.21
C ILE A 28 8.27 -5.88 5.49
N SER A 29 8.79 -5.35 6.60
CA SER A 29 8.46 -5.84 7.94
C SER A 29 7.44 -4.88 8.56
N ALA A 30 6.22 -5.36 8.78
CA ALA A 30 5.22 -4.59 9.49
C ALA A 30 5.66 -4.41 10.95
N ALA A 31 5.41 -3.26 11.51
CA ALA A 31 5.83 -2.92 12.86
C ALA A 31 4.81 -2.01 13.54
N GLY A 32 4.92 -1.93 14.86
CA GLY A 32 4.10 -1.03 15.67
C GLY A 32 2.68 -1.50 15.84
N THR A 33 2.00 -0.95 16.83
CA THR A 33 0.61 -1.28 17.14
C THR A 33 -0.34 -0.10 16.98
N THR A 34 0.18 1.04 16.52
CA THR A 34 -0.59 2.28 16.31
C THR A 34 -0.21 2.90 14.97
N GLN A 35 -1.03 3.82 14.50
CA GLN A 35 -0.76 4.57 13.26
C GLN A 35 0.62 5.25 13.30
N GLY A 36 0.97 5.85 14.44
CA GLY A 36 2.23 6.60 14.56
C GLY A 36 3.47 5.73 14.65
N THR A 37 3.33 4.44 14.96
CA THR A 37 4.46 3.51 15.09
C THR A 37 4.53 2.49 13.96
N ALA A 38 3.53 2.46 13.08
CA ALA A 38 3.46 1.52 11.96
C ALA A 38 4.56 1.79 10.94
N THR A 39 4.95 0.75 10.21
CA THR A 39 5.94 0.89 9.12
C THR A 39 5.35 1.73 7.99
N THR A 40 6.05 2.80 7.61
CA THR A 40 5.60 3.69 6.54
C THR A 40 5.83 3.04 5.17
N LEU A 41 4.78 3.02 4.35
CA LEU A 41 4.86 2.56 2.97
C LEU A 41 5.15 3.74 2.06
N THR A 42 6.18 3.62 1.24
CA THR A 42 6.59 4.68 0.29
C THR A 42 6.51 4.23 -1.17
N ALA A 43 6.38 2.93 -1.42
CA ALA A 43 6.26 2.39 -2.77
C ALA A 43 4.79 2.20 -3.15
N SER A 44 4.52 2.21 -4.46
CA SER A 44 3.17 1.96 -4.97
C SER A 44 2.76 0.50 -4.84
N ASN A 45 3.72 -0.42 -4.89
CA ASN A 45 3.49 -1.86 -4.79
C ASN A 45 4.31 -2.39 -3.62
N ASN A 46 3.66 -3.07 -2.70
CA ASN A 46 4.27 -3.44 -1.42
C ASN A 46 4.00 -4.90 -1.09
N VAL A 47 5.05 -5.62 -0.70
CA VAL A 47 4.91 -6.99 -0.21
C VAL A 47 5.38 -7.03 1.24
N VAL A 48 4.47 -7.34 2.15
CA VAL A 48 4.80 -7.53 3.56
C VAL A 48 5.21 -8.99 3.75
N THR A 49 6.47 -9.21 4.09
CA THR A 49 7.01 -10.56 4.26
C THR A 49 7.13 -10.97 5.73
N THR A 50 7.14 -10.00 6.64
CA THR A 50 7.22 -10.24 8.08
C THR A 50 6.13 -9.44 8.77
N ALA A 51 5.28 -10.12 9.52
CA ALA A 51 4.19 -9.49 10.26
C ALA A 51 4.03 -10.17 11.62
N ALA A 52 4.49 -9.49 12.66
CA ALA A 52 4.19 -9.91 14.03
C ALA A 52 2.71 -9.66 14.34
N ALA A 53 2.20 -10.32 15.38
CA ALA A 53 0.82 -10.08 15.82
C ALA A 53 0.59 -8.60 16.11
N SER A 54 -0.53 -8.07 15.66
CA SER A 54 -0.94 -6.68 15.88
C SER A 54 -0.02 -5.63 15.24
N SER A 55 0.85 -6.03 14.33
CA SER A 55 1.70 -5.07 13.62
C SER A 55 0.95 -4.37 12.50
N GLY A 56 1.49 -3.25 12.02
CA GLY A 56 0.83 -2.43 11.01
C GLY A 56 1.77 -1.78 10.02
N VAL A 57 1.15 -1.26 8.97
CA VAL A 57 1.77 -0.38 7.98
C VAL A 57 0.91 0.86 7.84
N VAL A 58 1.51 1.98 7.47
CA VAL A 58 0.79 3.24 7.27
C VAL A 58 1.07 3.79 5.89
N LEU A 59 0.03 4.26 5.21
CA LEU A 59 0.14 4.88 3.91
C LEU A 59 0.77 6.27 4.03
N THR A 60 1.57 6.64 3.04
CA THR A 60 2.07 8.00 2.90
C THR A 60 1.02 8.84 2.18
N ASP A 61 0.76 10.06 2.65
CA ASP A 61 -0.18 10.95 1.97
C ASP A 61 0.37 11.33 0.59
N SER A 62 -0.54 11.47 -0.36
CA SER A 62 -0.17 11.66 -1.75
C SER A 62 -1.27 12.39 -2.51
N MET A 63 -1.17 12.45 -3.83
CA MET A 63 -2.14 13.13 -4.67
C MET A 63 -3.41 12.30 -4.82
N ILE A 64 -4.55 12.97 -4.99
CA ILE A 64 -5.80 12.31 -5.35
C ILE A 64 -5.58 11.50 -6.62
N GLY A 65 -6.02 10.25 -6.61
CA GLY A 65 -5.82 9.30 -7.70
C GLY A 65 -4.68 8.32 -7.47
N ASP A 66 -3.77 8.61 -6.54
CA ASP A 66 -2.70 7.67 -6.21
C ASP A 66 -3.24 6.43 -5.52
N GLN A 67 -2.54 5.32 -5.71
CA GLN A 67 -2.96 4.05 -5.13
C GLN A 67 -1.76 3.27 -4.60
N TYR A 68 -2.04 2.45 -3.59
CA TYR A 68 -1.10 1.51 -3.02
C TYR A 68 -1.66 0.10 -3.18
N ASP A 69 -0.83 -0.79 -3.71
CA ASP A 69 -1.13 -2.22 -3.74
C ASP A 69 -0.31 -2.87 -2.64
N ILE A 70 -0.96 -3.64 -1.76
CA ILE A 70 -0.31 -4.27 -0.61
C ILE A 70 -0.68 -5.75 -0.61
N LEU A 71 0.33 -6.61 -0.60
CA LEU A 71 0.19 -8.06 -0.46
C LEU A 71 0.79 -8.46 0.88
N ASN A 72 0.01 -9.16 1.70
CA ASN A 72 0.49 -9.66 2.99
C ASN A 72 0.86 -11.14 2.88
N LEU A 73 2.14 -11.45 2.90
CA LEU A 73 2.67 -12.81 2.96
C LEU A 73 3.24 -13.13 4.35
N GLY A 74 3.10 -12.23 5.31
CA GLY A 74 3.56 -12.44 6.68
C GLY A 74 2.72 -13.48 7.43
N ALA A 75 3.16 -13.84 8.63
CA ALA A 75 2.52 -14.89 9.43
C ALA A 75 1.18 -14.45 10.05
N ASN A 76 0.96 -13.15 10.20
CA ASN A 76 -0.23 -12.61 10.87
C ASN A 76 -0.88 -11.54 10.01
N ALA A 77 -2.14 -11.22 10.33
CA ALA A 77 -2.82 -10.08 9.73
C ALA A 77 -2.08 -8.78 10.07
N VAL A 78 -2.14 -7.83 9.15
CA VAL A 78 -1.49 -6.52 9.26
C VAL A 78 -2.57 -5.45 9.28
N THR A 79 -2.46 -4.48 10.19
CA THR A 79 -3.34 -3.32 10.16
C THR A 79 -2.78 -2.31 9.16
N VAL A 80 -3.61 -1.90 8.20
CA VAL A 80 -3.27 -0.88 7.22
C VAL A 80 -3.91 0.43 7.64
N TYR A 81 -3.09 1.40 8.01
CA TYR A 81 -3.54 2.71 8.46
C TYR A 81 -3.51 3.74 7.34
N PRO A 82 -4.50 4.65 7.29
CA PRO A 82 -4.42 5.80 6.40
C PRO A 82 -3.36 6.79 6.88
N PRO A 83 -2.99 7.78 6.06
CA PRO A 83 -2.21 8.91 6.56
C PRO A 83 -2.94 9.64 7.67
N SER A 84 -2.21 10.36 8.53
CA SER A 84 -2.80 11.09 9.64
C SER A 84 -3.92 12.03 9.18
N GLY A 85 -5.07 11.95 9.82
CA GLY A 85 -6.25 12.75 9.51
C GLY A 85 -7.14 12.20 8.41
N ALA A 86 -6.71 11.16 7.71
CA ALA A 86 -7.49 10.55 6.63
C ALA A 86 -8.35 9.39 7.13
N GLN A 87 -9.26 8.93 6.27
CA GLN A 87 -10.13 7.80 6.57
C GLN A 87 -10.14 6.81 5.41
N VAL A 88 -10.33 5.54 5.74
CA VAL A 88 -10.47 4.47 4.75
C VAL A 88 -11.89 3.97 4.80
N ASN A 89 -12.53 3.86 3.64
CA ASN A 89 -13.94 3.44 3.53
C ASN A 89 -14.82 4.28 4.46
N ALA A 90 -15.66 3.65 5.26
CA ALA A 90 -16.52 4.32 6.23
C ALA A 90 -15.96 4.30 7.66
N LEU A 91 -14.70 3.91 7.84
CA LEU A 91 -14.08 3.89 9.15
C LEU A 91 -13.83 5.31 9.66
N SER A 92 -13.67 5.45 10.97
CA SER A 92 -13.32 6.74 11.58
C SER A 92 -11.96 7.21 11.10
N ALA A 93 -11.72 8.53 11.16
CA ALA A 93 -10.41 9.08 10.84
C ALA A 93 -9.29 8.38 11.63
N ASN A 94 -8.18 8.13 10.98
CA ASN A 94 -7.00 7.45 11.53
C ASN A 94 -7.18 5.96 11.85
N SER A 95 -8.36 5.39 11.65
CA SER A 95 -8.58 3.96 11.87
C SER A 95 -8.09 3.14 10.70
N GLY A 96 -7.35 2.08 10.99
CA GLY A 96 -6.90 1.12 9.99
C GLY A 96 -7.84 -0.05 9.82
N PHE A 97 -7.59 -0.86 8.80
CA PHE A 97 -8.30 -2.12 8.58
C PHE A 97 -7.31 -3.28 8.57
N LEU A 98 -7.80 -4.48 8.84
CA LEU A 98 -6.97 -5.68 8.86
C LEU A 98 -6.84 -6.27 7.47
N LEU A 99 -5.60 -6.59 7.08
CA LEU A 99 -5.28 -7.32 5.87
C LEU A 99 -4.78 -8.71 6.29
N ALA A 100 -5.59 -9.72 6.05
CA ALA A 100 -5.27 -11.10 6.44
C ALA A 100 -4.05 -11.61 5.69
N THR A 101 -3.36 -12.61 6.25
CA THR A 101 -2.24 -13.25 5.57
C THR A 101 -2.70 -13.89 4.25
N ASN A 102 -1.84 -13.87 3.25
CA ASN A 102 -2.10 -14.37 1.89
C ASN A 102 -3.24 -13.64 1.16
N THR A 103 -3.53 -12.40 1.55
CA THR A 103 -4.49 -11.55 0.84
C THR A 103 -3.82 -10.27 0.38
N ALA A 104 -4.45 -9.61 -0.58
CA ALA A 104 -3.96 -8.36 -1.12
C ALA A 104 -5.07 -7.30 -1.08
N VAL A 105 -4.66 -6.04 -1.08
CA VAL A 105 -5.59 -4.90 -1.11
C VAL A 105 -5.03 -3.83 -2.03
N LYS A 106 -5.92 -3.18 -2.76
CA LYS A 106 -5.63 -1.94 -3.46
C LYS A 106 -6.31 -0.80 -2.71
N VAL A 107 -5.54 0.20 -2.31
CA VAL A 107 -6.07 1.37 -1.60
C VAL A 107 -5.84 2.60 -2.47
N LYS A 108 -6.90 3.31 -2.79
CA LYS A 108 -6.83 4.46 -3.69
C LYS A 108 -7.38 5.70 -3.01
N LYS A 109 -6.69 6.84 -3.19
CA LYS A 109 -7.12 8.13 -2.68
C LYS A 109 -8.11 8.76 -3.63
N PHE A 110 -9.36 8.94 -3.19
CA PHE A 110 -10.43 9.50 -4.01
C PHE A 110 -10.72 10.97 -3.69
N THR A 111 -10.51 11.37 -2.45
CA THR A 111 -10.66 12.78 -2.04
C THR A 111 -9.47 13.19 -1.18
N ALA A 112 -9.42 14.46 -0.76
CA ALA A 112 -8.33 14.96 0.06
C ALA A 112 -8.13 14.15 1.36
N THR A 113 -9.19 13.53 1.89
CA THR A 113 -9.14 12.80 3.16
C THR A 113 -9.67 11.36 3.08
N ARG A 114 -10.28 10.95 1.96
CA ARG A 114 -10.93 9.64 1.86
C ARG A 114 -10.19 8.71 0.91
N TRP A 115 -9.85 7.56 1.43
CA TRP A 115 -9.28 6.44 0.68
C TRP A 115 -10.30 5.32 0.62
N MET A 116 -10.25 4.52 -0.43
CA MET A 116 -11.10 3.33 -0.57
C MET A 116 -10.22 2.10 -0.74
N ALA A 117 -10.55 1.04 -0.02
CA ALA A 117 -9.83 -0.22 -0.05
C ALA A 117 -10.63 -1.27 -0.81
N PHE A 118 -9.96 -1.98 -1.72
CA PHE A 118 -10.53 -3.06 -2.52
C PHE A 118 -9.75 -4.33 -2.20
N LEU A 119 -10.35 -5.20 -1.39
CA LEU A 119 -9.69 -6.43 -0.90
C LEU A 119 -9.83 -7.55 -1.91
N SER A 120 -8.78 -8.38 -1.99
CA SER A 120 -8.87 -9.65 -2.71
C SER A 120 -9.80 -10.62 -1.98
N ALA A 121 -10.34 -11.57 -2.72
CA ALA A 121 -11.22 -12.57 -2.12
C ALA A 121 -10.47 -13.57 -1.24
#